data_df57844936dd5e3969b7ef997596e709
#
_entry.id   df57844936dd5e3969b7ef997596e709
#
_cell.length_a   1.000
_cell.length_b   1.000
_cell.length_c   1.000
_cell.angle_alpha   90.00
_cell.angle_beta   90.00
_cell.angle_gamma   90.00
#
_symmetry.space_group_name_H-M   'P 1'
#
loop_
_entity.id
_entity.type
_entity.pdbx_description
1 polymer ?
#
loop_
_entity_poly.entity_id
_entity_poly.type
_entity_poly.pdbx_seq_one_letter_code
_entity_poly.pdbx_strand_id
1 'polypeptide(L)'
;MLQVPILKQSVSMNASVVIWRLANILCVEQSPTDYVLYYKRATAYLSLNKHPSALQDFEKVLELTSSSFDKAHLMKARIHAKDGNWTEAKESLESYKSNSKGDDPSANELTSQVTEGAAAHKKASKAARAKLWTACEEAASTALSVASHSIEIRQQRAECSLAAGDIEMAVGDLTYVRPHHRTRAAFLLM
;
A
#
# COMPACT_ATOMS: atom_id res chain seq x y z
N MET A 1 -17.15 24.91 30.08
CA MET A 1 -15.95 24.15 30.47
C MET A 1 -15.97 22.76 29.84
N LEU A 2 -15.74 22.63 28.53
CA LEU A 2 -15.66 21.31 27.86
C LEU A 2 -14.91 21.51 26.57
N GLN A 3 -13.78 20.88 26.40
CA GLN A 3 -13.03 20.65 25.15
C GLN A 3 -11.52 20.84 25.26
N VAL A 4 -10.85 20.13 26.19
CA VAL A 4 -9.39 20.10 26.20
C VAL A 4 -8.76 18.68 26.10
N PRO A 5 -9.49 17.53 26.16
CA PRO A 5 -8.81 16.22 26.09
C PRO A 5 -8.41 15.76 24.68
N ILE A 6 -9.18 16.13 23.63
CA ILE A 6 -8.98 15.55 22.28
C ILE A 6 -7.74 16.10 21.58
N LEU A 7 -7.44 17.39 21.75
CA LEU A 7 -6.25 18.03 21.15
C LEU A 7 -4.93 17.55 21.77
N LYS A 8 -4.92 17.25 23.08
CA LYS A 8 -3.72 16.72 23.75
C LYS A 8 -3.38 15.31 23.30
N GLN A 9 -4.38 14.48 22.98
CA GLN A 9 -4.16 13.09 22.56
C GLN A 9 -3.61 13.01 21.15
N SER A 10 -4.09 13.84 20.21
CA SER A 10 -3.60 13.88 18.83
C SER A 10 -2.19 14.47 18.72
N VAL A 11 -1.87 15.49 19.50
CA VAL A 11 -0.53 16.09 19.56
C VAL A 11 0.48 15.12 20.18
N SER A 12 0.09 14.38 21.22
CA SER A 12 0.94 13.37 21.87
C SER A 12 1.26 12.20 20.93
N MET A 13 0.28 11.70 20.16
CA MET A 13 0.51 10.64 19.17
C MET A 13 1.45 11.10 18.05
N ASN A 14 1.28 12.31 17.52
CA ASN A 14 2.16 12.85 16.48
C ASN A 14 3.59 13.07 16.99
N ALA A 15 3.77 13.56 18.20
CA ALA A 15 5.08 13.76 18.80
C ALA A 15 5.81 12.42 19.04
N SER A 16 5.12 11.41 19.56
CA SER A 16 5.70 10.08 19.77
C SER A 16 6.13 9.43 18.46
N VAL A 17 5.33 9.55 17.40
CA VAL A 17 5.65 9.04 16.07
C VAL A 17 6.85 9.78 15.46
N VAL A 18 6.95 11.08 15.66
CA VAL A 18 8.09 11.88 15.17
C VAL A 18 9.38 11.52 15.92
N ILE A 19 9.34 11.44 17.25
CA ILE A 19 10.49 11.05 18.08
C ILE A 19 10.96 9.64 17.71
N TRP A 20 10.04 8.71 17.54
CA TRP A 20 10.35 7.34 17.18
C TRP A 20 10.97 7.24 15.76
N ARG A 21 10.50 8.07 14.79
CA ARG A 21 11.12 8.19 13.45
C ARG A 21 12.55 8.67 13.51
N LEU A 22 12.80 9.76 14.26
CA LEU A 22 14.15 10.33 14.41
C LEU A 22 15.08 9.32 15.07
N ALA A 23 14.64 8.63 16.11
CA ALA A 23 15.42 7.58 16.75
C ALA A 23 15.79 6.45 15.77
N ASN A 24 14.85 5.96 14.95
CA ASN A 24 15.14 4.91 13.98
C ASN A 24 16.06 5.37 12.83
N ILE A 25 15.98 6.64 12.39
CA ILE A 25 16.91 7.18 11.39
C ILE A 25 18.33 7.23 11.98
N LEU A 26 18.50 7.79 13.16
CA LEU A 26 19.80 7.89 13.84
C LEU A 26 20.41 6.51 14.14
N CYS A 27 19.60 5.53 14.54
CA CYS A 27 20.08 4.18 14.79
C CYS A 27 20.61 3.50 13.51
N VAL A 28 19.97 3.69 12.37
CA VAL A 28 20.43 3.13 11.09
C VAL A 28 21.76 3.77 10.64
N GLU A 29 21.95 5.06 10.87
CA GLU A 29 23.20 5.75 10.56
C GLU A 29 24.38 5.25 11.41
N GLN A 30 24.11 4.87 12.68
CA GLN A 30 25.13 4.35 13.58
C GLN A 30 25.47 2.87 13.31
N SER A 31 24.55 2.09 12.76
CA SER A 31 24.73 0.66 12.51
C SER A 31 24.14 0.25 11.16
N PRO A 32 24.81 0.60 10.05
CA PRO A 32 24.28 0.40 8.68
C PRO A 32 24.21 -1.06 8.24
N THR A 33 24.77 -1.99 9.01
CA THR A 33 24.73 -3.44 8.73
C THR A 33 23.70 -4.19 9.55
N ASP A 34 23.04 -3.53 10.52
CA ASP A 34 22.01 -4.16 11.33
C ASP A 34 20.64 -4.14 10.61
N TYR A 35 20.28 -5.26 9.99
CA TYR A 35 19.00 -5.41 9.29
C TYR A 35 17.77 -5.22 10.19
N VAL A 36 17.88 -5.47 11.51
CA VAL A 36 16.76 -5.30 12.45
C VAL A 36 16.32 -3.84 12.56
N LEU A 37 17.26 -2.90 12.48
CA LEU A 37 16.95 -1.47 12.49
C LEU A 37 16.20 -1.04 11.23
N TYR A 38 16.60 -1.53 10.06
CA TYR A 38 15.87 -1.28 8.81
C TYR A 38 14.48 -1.89 8.86
N TYR A 39 14.32 -3.10 9.36
CA TYR A 39 13.02 -3.75 9.50
C TYR A 39 12.07 -2.95 10.42
N LYS A 40 12.56 -2.48 11.57
CA LYS A 40 11.81 -1.62 12.49
C LYS A 40 11.42 -0.28 11.83
N ARG A 41 12.32 0.33 11.07
CA ARG A 41 12.06 1.57 10.35
C ARG A 41 11.04 1.37 9.23
N ALA A 42 11.13 0.28 8.47
CA ALA A 42 10.16 -0.08 7.45
C ALA A 42 8.74 -0.25 8.03
N THR A 43 8.61 -0.96 9.16
CA THR A 43 7.31 -1.11 9.84
C THR A 43 6.73 0.22 10.31
N ALA A 44 7.61 1.16 10.69
CA ALA A 44 7.18 2.52 11.00
C ALA A 44 6.68 3.29 9.78
N TYR A 45 7.38 3.18 8.67
CA TYR A 45 6.93 3.80 7.44
C TYR A 45 5.58 3.25 6.99
N LEU A 46 5.32 1.95 7.21
CA LEU A 46 4.00 1.35 6.95
C LEU A 46 2.89 1.96 7.80
N SER A 47 3.11 2.15 9.09
CA SER A 47 2.11 2.78 9.97
C SER A 47 1.80 4.23 9.59
N LEU A 48 2.68 4.86 8.80
CA LEU A 48 2.53 6.20 8.25
C LEU A 48 2.07 6.22 6.79
N ASN A 49 1.69 5.08 6.22
CA ASN A 49 1.34 4.89 4.80
C ASN A 49 2.43 5.38 3.82
N LYS A 50 3.70 5.33 4.25
CA LYS A 50 4.86 5.69 3.42
C LYS A 50 5.42 4.44 2.73
N HIS A 51 4.64 3.87 1.83
CA HIS A 51 4.94 2.63 1.14
C HIS A 51 6.29 2.62 0.42
N PRO A 52 6.67 3.67 -0.37
CA PRO A 52 7.97 3.66 -1.05
C PRO A 52 9.18 3.59 -0.09
N SER A 53 9.12 4.34 1.02
CA SER A 53 10.19 4.30 2.02
C SER A 53 10.25 2.97 2.76
N ALA A 54 9.10 2.35 3.02
CA ALA A 54 9.03 1.03 3.63
C ALA A 54 9.61 -0.05 2.71
N LEU A 55 9.29 0.00 1.41
CA LEU A 55 9.84 -0.92 0.42
C LEU A 55 11.37 -0.84 0.34
N GLN A 56 11.93 0.38 0.29
CA GLN A 56 13.39 0.58 0.28
C GLN A 56 14.07 -0.07 1.49
N ASP A 57 13.49 0.10 2.67
CA ASP A 57 14.05 -0.50 3.88
C ASP A 57 13.90 -2.02 3.91
N PHE A 58 12.78 -2.57 3.43
CA PHE A 58 12.64 -4.02 3.30
C PHE A 58 13.60 -4.61 2.26
N GLU A 59 13.87 -3.90 1.18
CA GLU A 59 14.91 -4.30 0.22
C GLU A 59 16.28 -4.34 0.89
N LYS A 60 16.60 -3.32 1.69
CA LYS A 60 17.87 -3.31 2.45
C LYS A 60 17.96 -4.46 3.45
N VAL A 61 16.86 -4.83 4.12
CA VAL A 61 16.80 -6.03 4.96
C VAL A 61 17.14 -7.28 4.17
N LEU A 62 16.56 -7.45 2.99
CA LEU A 62 16.79 -8.62 2.14
C LEU A 62 18.22 -8.67 1.60
N GLU A 63 18.83 -7.53 1.24
CA GLU A 63 20.25 -7.45 0.88
C GLU A 63 21.14 -7.93 2.02
N LEU A 64 20.96 -7.39 3.23
CA LEU A 64 21.77 -7.70 4.41
C LEU A 64 21.61 -9.14 4.90
N THR A 65 20.46 -9.76 4.63
CA THR A 65 20.16 -11.14 5.03
C THR A 65 20.28 -12.15 3.89
N SER A 66 20.83 -11.75 2.73
CA SER A 66 20.90 -12.57 1.52
C SER A 66 19.54 -13.20 1.15
N SER A 67 18.47 -12.40 1.25
CA SER A 67 17.07 -12.76 0.97
C SER A 67 16.47 -13.85 1.87
N SER A 68 17.12 -14.19 2.99
CA SER A 68 16.65 -15.26 3.89
C SER A 68 15.61 -14.81 4.93
N PHE A 69 15.27 -13.52 4.98
CA PHE A 69 14.35 -12.99 5.98
C PHE A 69 12.90 -12.99 5.46
N ASP A 70 12.19 -14.09 5.66
CA ASP A 70 10.84 -14.36 5.14
C ASP A 70 9.85 -13.23 5.39
N LYS A 71 9.84 -12.68 6.62
CA LYS A 71 8.89 -11.61 6.99
C LYS A 71 9.01 -10.36 6.12
N ALA A 72 10.20 -10.05 5.59
CA ALA A 72 10.36 -8.90 4.69
C ALA A 72 9.66 -9.15 3.36
N HIS A 73 9.75 -10.36 2.80
CA HIS A 73 9.03 -10.73 1.58
C HIS A 73 7.52 -10.64 1.77
N LEU A 74 6.99 -11.14 2.89
CA LEU A 74 5.55 -11.06 3.19
C LEU A 74 5.07 -9.61 3.35
N MET A 75 5.88 -8.75 4.00
CA MET A 75 5.54 -7.33 4.13
C MET A 75 5.58 -6.58 2.80
N LYS A 76 6.56 -6.87 1.93
CA LYS A 76 6.60 -6.33 0.56
C LYS A 76 5.35 -6.75 -0.22
N ALA A 77 4.97 -8.02 -0.15
CA ALA A 77 3.76 -8.52 -0.81
C ALA A 77 2.49 -7.77 -0.35
N ARG A 78 2.34 -7.52 0.95
CA ARG A 78 1.21 -6.75 1.51
C ARG A 78 1.18 -5.31 1.00
N ILE A 79 2.34 -4.65 0.88
CA ILE A 79 2.43 -3.29 0.34
C ILE A 79 2.02 -3.28 -1.12
N HIS A 80 2.61 -4.16 -1.93
CA HIS A 80 2.32 -4.25 -3.36
C HIS A 80 0.84 -4.56 -3.61
N ALA A 81 0.23 -5.46 -2.81
CA ALA A 81 -1.20 -5.76 -2.89
C ALA A 81 -2.06 -4.52 -2.61
N LYS A 82 -1.75 -3.75 -1.56
CA LYS A 82 -2.47 -2.50 -1.24
C LYS A 82 -2.33 -1.42 -2.29
N ASP A 83 -1.20 -1.37 -2.97
CA ASP A 83 -0.93 -0.40 -4.04
C ASP A 83 -1.50 -0.84 -5.39
N GLY A 84 -1.98 -2.10 -5.51
CA GLY A 84 -2.50 -2.67 -6.74
C GLY A 84 -1.41 -3.20 -7.69
N ASN A 85 -0.19 -3.34 -7.22
CA ASN A 85 0.96 -3.90 -7.95
C ASN A 85 0.91 -5.43 -7.86
N TRP A 86 0.01 -6.03 -8.64
CA TRP A 86 -0.32 -7.46 -8.53
C TRP A 86 0.82 -8.40 -8.87
N THR A 87 1.67 -8.03 -9.83
CA THR A 87 2.82 -8.84 -10.26
C THR A 87 3.86 -8.91 -9.15
N GLU A 88 4.27 -7.76 -8.64
CA GLU A 88 5.25 -7.63 -7.56
C GLU A 88 4.76 -8.25 -6.25
N ALA A 89 3.44 -8.19 -6.01
CA ALA A 89 2.83 -8.87 -4.88
C ALA A 89 2.96 -10.39 -4.97
N LYS A 90 2.70 -10.96 -6.16
CA LYS A 90 2.86 -12.41 -6.42
C LYS A 90 4.30 -12.85 -6.31
N GLU A 91 5.23 -12.14 -6.93
CA GLU A 91 6.67 -12.43 -6.88
C GLU A 91 7.19 -12.42 -5.43
N SER A 92 6.75 -11.44 -4.64
CA SER A 92 7.11 -11.36 -3.22
C SER A 92 6.52 -12.53 -2.40
N LEU A 93 5.30 -12.99 -2.73
CA LEU A 93 4.68 -14.17 -2.11
C LEU A 93 5.37 -15.48 -2.50
N GLU A 94 5.80 -15.61 -3.75
CA GLU A 94 6.57 -16.76 -4.22
C GLU A 94 7.93 -16.83 -3.52
N SER A 95 8.61 -15.69 -3.38
CA SER A 95 9.86 -15.59 -2.64
C SER A 95 9.66 -15.95 -1.16
N TYR A 96 8.57 -15.50 -0.54
CA TYR A 96 8.19 -15.88 0.82
C TYR A 96 8.02 -17.40 0.95
N LYS A 97 7.22 -18.01 0.06
CA LYS A 97 6.95 -19.45 0.07
C LYS A 97 8.20 -20.31 -0.16
N SER A 98 9.12 -19.84 -0.97
CA SER A 98 10.39 -20.53 -1.24
C SER A 98 11.31 -20.55 -0.01
N ASN A 99 11.26 -19.54 0.83
CA ASN A 99 12.11 -19.39 2.01
C ASN A 99 11.44 -19.95 3.28
N SER A 100 10.11 -19.85 3.37
CA SER A 100 9.33 -20.31 4.52
C SER A 100 9.23 -21.84 4.56
N LYS A 101 9.51 -22.43 5.72
CA LYS A 101 9.44 -23.88 5.93
C LYS A 101 8.06 -24.38 6.35
N GLY A 102 7.06 -23.53 6.45
CA GLY A 102 5.74 -23.87 6.98
C GLY A 102 4.60 -23.29 6.14
N ASP A 103 3.42 -23.88 6.32
CA ASP A 103 2.18 -23.34 5.78
C ASP A 103 1.71 -22.18 6.67
N ASP A 104 1.79 -20.95 6.15
CA ASP A 104 1.32 -19.75 6.85
C ASP A 104 -0.08 -19.37 6.32
N PRO A 105 -1.14 -19.53 7.16
CA PRO A 105 -2.50 -19.17 6.76
C PRO A 105 -2.62 -17.72 6.30
N SER A 106 -1.86 -16.80 6.87
CA SER A 106 -1.87 -15.37 6.53
C SER A 106 -1.27 -15.12 5.13
N ALA A 107 -0.27 -15.89 4.73
CA ALA A 107 0.30 -15.81 3.38
C ALA A 107 -0.62 -16.44 2.33
N ASN A 108 -1.32 -17.52 2.69
CA ASN A 108 -2.30 -18.16 1.83
C ASN A 108 -3.51 -17.27 1.60
N GLU A 109 -4.03 -16.64 2.64
CA GLU A 109 -5.11 -15.67 2.54
C GLU A 109 -4.70 -14.48 1.67
N LEU A 110 -3.51 -13.92 1.88
CA LEU A 110 -3.01 -12.83 1.04
C LEU A 110 -2.85 -13.26 -0.43
N THR A 111 -2.44 -14.50 -0.68
CA THR A 111 -2.35 -15.07 -2.05
C THR A 111 -3.72 -15.11 -2.72
N SER A 112 -4.75 -15.52 -2.00
CA SER A 112 -6.14 -15.54 -2.47
C SER A 112 -6.62 -14.12 -2.78
N GLN A 113 -6.44 -13.19 -1.84
CA GLN A 113 -6.80 -11.77 -2.00
C GLN A 113 -6.12 -11.13 -3.21
N VAL A 114 -4.81 -11.34 -3.39
CA VAL A 114 -4.06 -10.81 -4.54
C VAL A 114 -4.57 -11.39 -5.86
N THR A 115 -4.91 -12.68 -5.87
CA THR A 115 -5.44 -13.34 -7.08
C THR A 115 -6.83 -12.82 -7.44
N GLU A 116 -7.70 -12.67 -6.45
CA GLU A 116 -9.05 -12.13 -6.60
C GLU A 116 -9.01 -10.65 -7.02
N GLY A 117 -8.21 -9.83 -6.35
CA GLY A 117 -8.05 -8.42 -6.67
C GLY A 117 -7.52 -8.19 -8.09
N ALA A 118 -6.53 -8.97 -8.51
CA ALA A 118 -5.98 -8.91 -9.86
C ALA A 118 -7.02 -9.33 -10.93
N ALA A 119 -7.80 -10.38 -10.65
CA ALA A 119 -8.87 -10.82 -11.55
C ALA A 119 -9.98 -9.77 -11.65
N ALA A 120 -10.37 -9.16 -10.52
CA ALA A 120 -11.36 -8.10 -10.46
C ALA A 120 -10.90 -6.85 -11.23
N HIS A 121 -9.63 -6.41 -11.05
CA HIS A 121 -9.07 -5.29 -11.81
C HIS A 121 -9.07 -5.55 -13.33
N LYS A 122 -8.68 -6.76 -13.75
CA LYS A 122 -8.75 -7.17 -15.17
C LYS A 122 -10.18 -7.16 -15.69
N LYS A 123 -11.16 -7.62 -14.87
CA LYS A 123 -12.60 -7.59 -15.22
C LYS A 123 -13.08 -6.15 -15.36
N ALA A 124 -12.71 -5.25 -14.45
CA ALA A 124 -13.04 -3.83 -14.53
C ALA A 124 -12.52 -3.19 -15.82
N SER A 125 -11.25 -3.43 -16.16
CA SER A 125 -10.64 -2.92 -17.39
C SER A 125 -11.32 -3.45 -18.66
N LYS A 126 -11.74 -4.73 -18.66
CA LYS A 126 -12.50 -5.32 -19.76
C LYS A 126 -13.90 -4.71 -19.88
N ALA A 127 -14.60 -4.52 -18.76
CA ALA A 127 -15.93 -3.92 -18.71
C ALA A 127 -15.91 -2.45 -19.18
N ALA A 128 -14.89 -1.67 -18.77
CA ALA A 128 -14.69 -0.29 -19.22
C ALA A 128 -14.53 -0.20 -20.75
N ARG A 129 -13.71 -1.08 -21.35
CA ARG A 129 -13.55 -1.16 -22.82
C ARG A 129 -14.84 -1.53 -23.55
N ALA A 130 -15.66 -2.35 -22.91
CA ALA A 130 -16.98 -2.75 -23.43
C ALA A 130 -18.08 -1.73 -23.12
N LYS A 131 -17.77 -0.63 -22.45
CA LYS A 131 -18.71 0.42 -21.99
C LYS A 131 -19.81 -0.11 -21.06
N LEU A 132 -19.53 -1.19 -20.34
CA LEU A 132 -20.39 -1.78 -19.31
C LEU A 132 -20.07 -1.11 -17.96
N TRP A 133 -20.57 0.11 -17.78
CA TRP A 133 -20.10 1.01 -16.73
C TRP A 133 -20.39 0.52 -15.33
N THR A 134 -21.58 0.03 -15.05
CA THR A 134 -21.94 -0.57 -13.75
C THR A 134 -21.09 -1.81 -13.43
N ALA A 135 -20.89 -2.68 -14.39
CA ALA A 135 -20.04 -3.86 -14.20
C ALA A 135 -18.55 -3.49 -13.98
N CYS A 136 -18.11 -2.37 -14.60
CA CYS A 136 -16.79 -1.81 -14.35
C CYS A 136 -16.65 -1.30 -12.92
N GLU A 137 -17.62 -0.52 -12.43
CA GLU A 137 -17.65 0.04 -11.08
C GLU A 137 -17.63 -1.05 -10.02
N GLU A 138 -18.50 -2.07 -10.14
CA GLU A 138 -18.56 -3.22 -9.23
C GLU A 138 -17.22 -3.98 -9.19
N ALA A 139 -16.65 -4.26 -10.36
CA ALA A 139 -15.38 -4.97 -10.45
C ALA A 139 -14.21 -4.14 -9.89
N ALA A 140 -14.18 -2.83 -10.14
CA ALA A 140 -13.19 -1.92 -9.57
C ALA A 140 -13.33 -1.80 -8.05
N SER A 141 -14.56 -1.80 -7.52
CA SER A 141 -14.83 -1.81 -6.08
C SER A 141 -14.32 -3.08 -5.42
N THR A 142 -14.51 -4.24 -6.07
CA THR A 142 -13.94 -5.51 -5.62
C THR A 142 -12.40 -5.46 -5.63
N ALA A 143 -11.77 -4.90 -6.64
CA ALA A 143 -10.31 -4.75 -6.68
C ALA A 143 -9.81 -3.81 -5.57
N LEU A 144 -10.54 -2.73 -5.28
CA LEU A 144 -10.19 -1.75 -4.23
C LEU A 144 -10.38 -2.28 -2.81
N SER A 145 -11.15 -3.36 -2.60
CA SER A 145 -11.22 -4.00 -1.28
C SER A 145 -9.86 -4.56 -0.85
N VAL A 146 -9.04 -4.96 -1.81
CA VAL A 146 -7.65 -5.41 -1.59
C VAL A 146 -6.67 -4.25 -1.80
N ALA A 147 -6.73 -3.59 -2.96
CA ALA A 147 -5.83 -2.52 -3.38
C ALA A 147 -6.30 -1.13 -2.89
N SER A 148 -6.50 -0.98 -1.60
CA SER A 148 -7.11 0.22 -0.98
C SER A 148 -6.33 1.52 -1.22
N HIS A 149 -5.04 1.45 -1.60
CA HIS A 149 -4.19 2.62 -1.88
C HIS A 149 -3.92 2.83 -3.38
N SER A 150 -4.46 1.98 -4.26
CA SER A 150 -4.27 2.11 -5.70
C SER A 150 -4.99 3.34 -6.25
N ILE A 151 -4.20 4.31 -6.70
CA ILE A 151 -4.71 5.51 -7.37
C ILE A 151 -5.29 5.16 -8.73
N GLU A 152 -4.65 4.26 -9.46
CA GLU A 152 -5.06 3.83 -10.79
C GLU A 152 -6.46 3.19 -10.79
N ILE A 153 -6.69 2.25 -9.87
CA ILE A 153 -7.99 1.57 -9.76
C ILE A 153 -9.10 2.53 -9.31
N ARG A 154 -8.77 3.49 -8.41
CA ARG A 154 -9.71 4.55 -8.02
C ARG A 154 -10.07 5.47 -9.18
N GLN A 155 -9.10 5.88 -9.99
CA GLN A 155 -9.37 6.67 -11.18
C GLN A 155 -10.27 5.92 -12.14
N GLN A 156 -9.96 4.64 -12.39
CA GLN A 156 -10.79 3.78 -13.24
C GLN A 156 -12.22 3.66 -12.70
N ARG A 157 -12.39 3.45 -11.39
CA ARG A 157 -13.73 3.41 -10.78
C ARG A 157 -14.46 4.73 -10.95
N ALA A 158 -13.80 5.85 -10.67
CA ALA A 158 -14.39 7.19 -10.85
C ALA A 158 -14.86 7.43 -12.28
N GLU A 159 -14.07 7.04 -13.28
CA GLU A 159 -14.46 7.14 -14.69
C GLU A 159 -15.70 6.29 -15.01
N CYS A 160 -15.75 5.06 -14.49
CA CYS A 160 -16.88 4.17 -14.70
C CYS A 160 -18.14 4.68 -13.99
N SER A 161 -18.02 5.17 -12.75
CA SER A 161 -19.14 5.73 -11.98
C SER A 161 -19.69 7.00 -12.64
N LEU A 162 -18.82 7.90 -13.14
CA LEU A 162 -19.27 9.06 -13.90
C LEU A 162 -20.07 8.67 -15.15
N ALA A 163 -19.58 7.67 -15.88
CA ALA A 163 -20.25 7.19 -17.09
C ALA A 163 -21.54 6.39 -16.79
N ALA A 164 -21.65 5.79 -15.60
CA ALA A 164 -22.85 5.13 -15.10
C ALA A 164 -23.89 6.11 -14.52
N GLY A 165 -23.48 7.38 -14.24
CA GLY A 165 -24.31 8.40 -13.62
C GLY A 165 -24.21 8.47 -12.09
N ASP A 166 -23.33 7.68 -11.46
CA ASP A 166 -23.04 7.77 -10.02
C ASP A 166 -21.99 8.83 -9.72
N ILE A 167 -22.48 10.07 -9.62
CA ILE A 167 -21.64 11.25 -9.39
C ILE A 167 -21.05 11.23 -7.98
N GLU A 168 -21.76 10.70 -6.99
CA GLU A 168 -21.33 10.71 -5.60
C GLU A 168 -20.09 9.80 -5.40
N MET A 169 -20.14 8.60 -5.93
CA MET A 169 -19.00 7.66 -5.91
C MET A 169 -17.79 8.27 -6.64
N ALA A 170 -18.00 8.84 -7.82
CA ALA A 170 -16.95 9.44 -8.61
C ALA A 170 -16.26 10.61 -7.90
N VAL A 171 -17.03 11.51 -7.28
CA VAL A 171 -16.49 12.64 -6.50
C VAL A 171 -15.68 12.13 -5.29
N GLY A 172 -16.18 11.10 -4.60
CA GLY A 172 -15.46 10.46 -3.50
C GLY A 172 -14.07 9.97 -3.91
N ASP A 173 -13.99 9.24 -5.01
CA ASP A 173 -12.72 8.72 -5.52
C ASP A 173 -11.78 9.83 -6.03
N LEU A 174 -12.30 10.81 -6.78
CA LEU A 174 -11.50 11.93 -7.29
C LEU A 174 -10.95 12.83 -6.18
N THR A 175 -11.68 13.00 -5.08
CA THR A 175 -11.18 13.76 -3.92
C THR A 175 -10.02 13.05 -3.23
N TYR A 176 -10.03 11.72 -3.20
CA TYR A 176 -8.90 10.93 -2.70
C TYR A 176 -7.66 11.04 -3.60
N VAL A 177 -7.85 11.03 -4.91
CA VAL A 177 -6.78 11.06 -5.91
C VAL A 177 -6.08 12.43 -6.00
N ARG A 178 -6.83 13.54 -5.82
CA ARG A 178 -6.36 14.91 -6.01
C ARG A 178 -5.06 15.27 -5.26
N PRO A 179 -4.85 14.93 -3.98
CA PRO A 179 -3.62 15.25 -3.26
C PRO A 179 -2.38 14.57 -3.84
N HIS A 180 -2.53 13.38 -4.42
CA HIS A 180 -1.43 12.56 -4.92
C HIS A 180 -0.91 13.03 -6.29
N HIS A 181 -1.76 13.67 -7.11
CA HIS A 181 -1.34 14.26 -8.38
C HIS A 181 -0.58 15.58 -8.23
N ARG A 182 -0.83 16.34 -7.16
CA ARG A 182 -0.19 17.63 -6.93
C ARG A 182 1.31 17.50 -6.68
N THR A 183 1.75 16.40 -6.07
CA THR A 183 3.18 16.10 -5.84
C THR A 183 3.91 15.71 -7.11
N ARG A 184 3.23 15.13 -8.10
CA ARG A 184 3.85 14.70 -9.35
C ARG A 184 4.00 15.85 -10.37
N ALA A 185 3.02 16.75 -10.42
CA ALA A 185 3.07 17.94 -11.29
C ALA A 185 4.10 19.00 -10.82
N ALA A 186 4.31 19.13 -9.50
CA ALA A 186 5.32 20.02 -8.95
C ALA A 186 6.76 19.59 -9.24
N PHE A 187 7.00 18.30 -9.48
CA PHE A 187 8.34 17.76 -9.79
C PHE A 187 8.72 17.90 -11.28
N LEU A 188 7.77 18.18 -12.16
CA LEU A 188 8.00 18.38 -13.60
C LEU A 188 8.18 19.85 -13.98
N LEU A 189 8.04 20.78 -13.02
CA LEU A 189 8.18 22.23 -13.22
C LEU A 189 9.39 22.83 -12.48
N MET A 190 10.27 22.00 -11.93
CA MET A 190 11.60 22.35 -11.41
C MET A 190 12.69 21.65 -12.24
#